data_ea004790ae9f6e4e527ee3bea4802a34
#
_entry.id   ea004790ae9f6e4e527ee3bea4802a34
#
_cell.length_a   1.000
_cell.length_b   1.000
_cell.length_c   1.000
_cell.angle_alpha   90.00
_cell.angle_beta   90.00
_cell.angle_gamma   90.00
#
_symmetry.space_group_name_H-M   'P 1'
#
loop_
_entity.id
_entity.type
_entity.pdbx_description
1 polymer ?
#
loop_
_entity_poly.entity_id
_entity_poly.type
_entity_poly.pdbx_seq_one_letter_code
_entity_poly.pdbx_strand_id
1 'polypeptide(L)'
;GISMIRPKIGLDWDDVTAPFNSIAIDMANKKYNINPPLELEDMDSWENTGRASVIKEFYRDNTLYERQKPTEETKRMIRKLMDIGEVYFITAVAPGFMGVRASQIMEAFPDFPTENIILGNAKNLVQFDIILDDAIHNVLETPATYPVLMRKPWNSKMTGLLSVNNITEFVYLVEQIINASLYRNKNIKNPSVVALVGPSGSGKTALSDSLCAMEQFENPK
;
A
#
# COMPACT_ATOMS: atom_id res chain seq x y z
N GLY A 1 -16.76 9.30 6.39
CA GLY A 1 -16.83 10.44 6.95
C GLY A 1 -15.93 10.82 8.11
N ILE A 2 -16.44 10.70 9.30
CA ILE A 2 -15.75 11.15 10.55
C ILE A 2 -14.46 10.36 10.80
N SER A 3 -14.40 9.09 10.35
CA SER A 3 -13.25 8.20 10.49
C SER A 3 -11.96 8.72 9.84
N MET A 4 -12.04 9.65 8.86
CA MET A 4 -10.84 10.17 8.17
C MET A 4 -10.01 11.14 9.03
N ILE A 5 -10.44 11.50 10.24
CA ILE A 5 -9.62 12.27 11.20
C ILE A 5 -8.51 11.39 11.79
N ARG A 6 -8.83 10.12 12.06
CA ARG A 6 -7.86 9.08 12.43
C ARG A 6 -8.24 7.80 11.66
N PRO A 7 -7.84 7.72 10.39
CA PRO A 7 -8.30 6.65 9.52
C PRO A 7 -7.74 5.29 9.91
N LYS A 8 -8.51 4.24 9.62
CA LYS A 8 -8.05 2.87 9.64
C LYS A 8 -7.34 2.58 8.32
N ILE A 9 -6.06 2.27 8.39
CA ILE A 9 -5.16 2.12 7.24
C ILE A 9 -4.71 0.68 7.14
N GLY A 10 -5.07 0.00 6.05
CA GLY A 10 -4.60 -1.34 5.75
C GLY A 10 -3.38 -1.31 4.83
N LEU A 11 -2.30 -1.93 5.25
CA LEU A 11 -1.06 -2.04 4.47
C LEU A 11 -0.80 -3.50 4.10
N ASP A 12 -0.49 -3.73 2.82
CA ASP A 12 0.12 -4.98 2.39
C ASP A 12 1.58 -5.06 2.85
N TRP A 13 2.14 -6.28 2.90
CA TRP A 13 3.53 -6.49 3.32
C TRP A 13 4.46 -6.69 2.12
N ASP A 14 4.22 -7.73 1.32
CA ASP A 14 5.09 -8.07 0.20
C ASP A 14 5.13 -6.95 -0.86
N ASP A 15 6.33 -6.43 -1.11
CA ASP A 15 6.61 -5.37 -2.08
C ASP A 15 5.90 -4.03 -1.82
N VAL A 16 5.24 -3.90 -0.70
CA VAL A 16 4.68 -2.65 -0.20
C VAL A 16 5.48 -2.17 1.00
N THR A 17 5.60 -2.99 2.03
CA THR A 17 6.33 -2.68 3.27
C THR A 17 7.74 -3.26 3.25
N ALA A 18 7.92 -4.46 2.71
CA ALA A 18 9.19 -5.15 2.65
C ALA A 18 9.40 -5.77 1.25
N PRO A 19 10.63 -5.83 0.74
CA PRO A 19 10.91 -6.43 -0.56
C PRO A 19 10.56 -7.92 -0.55
N PHE A 20 10.07 -8.42 -1.67
CA PHE A 20 9.76 -9.83 -1.88
C PHE A 20 10.28 -10.30 -3.23
N ASN A 21 9.73 -9.78 -4.31
CA ASN A 21 10.11 -10.20 -5.66
C ASN A 21 11.57 -9.87 -6.02
N SER A 22 12.12 -8.76 -5.54
CA SER A 22 13.53 -8.44 -5.77
C SER A 22 14.47 -9.46 -5.12
N ILE A 23 14.09 -10.01 -3.97
CA ILE A 23 14.86 -11.08 -3.30
C ILE A 23 14.76 -12.38 -4.10
N ALA A 24 13.55 -12.74 -4.54
CA ALA A 24 13.35 -13.93 -5.38
C ALA A 24 14.14 -13.84 -6.68
N ILE A 25 14.20 -12.67 -7.31
CA ILE A 25 15.02 -12.39 -8.49
C ILE A 25 16.51 -12.62 -8.21
N ASP A 26 17.02 -12.06 -7.11
CA ASP A 26 18.41 -12.24 -6.72
C ASP A 26 18.75 -13.74 -6.50
N MET A 27 17.88 -14.46 -5.82
CA MET A 27 18.03 -15.90 -5.58
C MET A 27 18.02 -16.70 -6.88
N ALA A 28 17.12 -16.39 -7.80
CA ALA A 28 17.04 -17.05 -9.10
C ALA A 28 18.27 -16.77 -9.96
N ASN A 29 18.72 -15.53 -10.02
CA ASN A 29 19.93 -15.15 -10.76
C ASN A 29 21.15 -15.89 -10.25
N LYS A 30 21.29 -16.03 -8.94
CA LYS A 30 22.43 -16.77 -8.34
C LYS A 30 22.36 -18.25 -8.58
N LYS A 31 21.18 -18.85 -8.40
CA LYS A 31 21.00 -20.30 -8.56
C LYS A 31 21.20 -20.76 -9.99
N TYR A 32 20.67 -20.02 -10.95
CA TYR A 32 20.63 -20.42 -12.37
C TYR A 32 21.62 -19.67 -13.26
N ASN A 33 22.39 -18.75 -12.71
CA ASN A 33 23.34 -17.93 -13.47
C ASN A 33 22.68 -17.34 -14.73
N ILE A 34 21.52 -16.71 -14.54
CA ILE A 34 20.67 -16.22 -15.65
C ILE A 34 21.38 -15.10 -16.38
N ASN A 35 21.42 -15.17 -17.71
CA ASN A 35 22.09 -14.19 -18.56
C ASN A 35 21.17 -13.74 -19.72
N PRO A 36 20.87 -12.43 -19.87
CA PRO A 36 21.18 -11.39 -18.90
C PRO A 36 20.44 -11.60 -17.58
N PRO A 37 20.96 -11.07 -16.45
CA PRO A 37 20.29 -11.25 -15.16
C PRO A 37 18.85 -10.74 -15.20
N LEU A 38 17.96 -11.41 -14.47
CA LEU A 38 16.60 -10.93 -14.28
C LEU A 38 16.62 -9.61 -13.51
N GLU A 39 15.73 -8.70 -13.89
CA GLU A 39 15.45 -7.44 -13.20
C GLU A 39 13.98 -7.39 -12.82
N LEU A 40 13.63 -6.49 -11.91
CA LEU A 40 12.24 -6.35 -11.45
C LEU A 40 11.29 -6.01 -12.61
N GLU A 41 11.77 -5.25 -13.59
CA GLU A 41 11.05 -4.83 -14.79
C GLU A 41 10.68 -6.02 -15.71
N ASP A 42 11.35 -7.16 -15.57
CA ASP A 42 10.97 -8.39 -16.28
C ASP A 42 9.62 -8.95 -15.81
N MET A 43 9.15 -8.51 -14.64
CA MET A 43 7.83 -8.81 -14.12
C MET A 43 6.82 -7.75 -14.60
N ASP A 44 6.30 -7.91 -15.79
CA ASP A 44 5.43 -6.91 -16.45
C ASP A 44 3.93 -7.18 -16.29
N SER A 45 3.58 -8.23 -15.57
CA SER A 45 2.20 -8.60 -15.26
C SER A 45 2.12 -9.32 -13.91
N TRP A 46 0.93 -9.30 -13.30
CA TRP A 46 0.69 -10.02 -12.05
C TRP A 46 0.92 -11.53 -12.19
N GLU A 47 0.49 -12.12 -13.28
CA GLU A 47 0.65 -13.55 -13.57
C GLU A 47 2.11 -13.95 -13.74
N ASN A 48 2.96 -13.03 -14.15
CA ASN A 48 4.39 -13.23 -14.34
C ASN A 48 4.69 -14.52 -15.14
N THR A 49 4.23 -14.54 -16.40
CA THR A 49 4.38 -15.70 -17.31
C THR A 49 5.63 -15.64 -18.19
N GLY A 50 6.37 -14.53 -18.15
CA GLY A 50 7.58 -14.30 -18.93
C GLY A 50 8.82 -14.99 -18.35
N ARG A 51 10.00 -14.48 -18.74
CA ARG A 51 11.29 -15.08 -18.32
C ARG A 51 11.53 -15.04 -16.80
N ALA A 52 10.88 -14.11 -16.09
CA ALA A 52 10.96 -14.02 -14.62
C ALA A 52 10.03 -15.02 -13.91
N SER A 53 9.27 -15.85 -14.63
CA SER A 53 8.36 -16.83 -14.01
C SER A 53 9.06 -17.84 -13.11
N VAL A 54 10.34 -18.09 -13.35
CA VAL A 54 11.17 -19.00 -12.55
C VAL A 54 11.27 -18.58 -11.08
N ILE A 55 11.09 -17.30 -10.76
CA ILE A 55 11.20 -16.81 -9.38
C ILE A 55 10.13 -17.38 -8.45
N LYS A 56 9.03 -17.89 -8.99
CA LYS A 56 7.92 -18.46 -8.21
C LYS A 56 8.35 -19.66 -7.36
N GLU A 57 9.39 -20.39 -7.78
CA GLU A 57 9.92 -21.50 -6.99
C GLU A 57 10.51 -21.05 -5.64
N PHE A 58 10.88 -19.76 -5.52
CA PHE A 58 11.46 -19.19 -4.30
C PHE A 58 10.43 -18.63 -3.34
N TYR A 59 9.16 -18.56 -3.74
CA TYR A 59 8.09 -17.95 -2.92
C TYR A 59 7.78 -18.71 -1.62
N ARG A 60 8.25 -19.95 -1.52
CA ARG A 60 8.13 -20.79 -0.31
C ARG A 60 9.50 -21.18 0.24
N ASP A 61 10.51 -20.37 -0.01
CA ASP A 61 11.85 -20.58 0.49
C ASP A 61 12.05 -19.78 1.78
N ASN A 62 12.47 -20.47 2.85
CA ASN A 62 12.74 -19.84 4.13
C ASN A 62 13.78 -18.72 4.05
N THR A 63 14.79 -18.88 3.19
CA THR A 63 15.83 -17.86 3.00
C THR A 63 15.26 -16.56 2.49
N LEU A 64 14.25 -16.59 1.61
CA LEU A 64 13.57 -15.38 1.16
C LEU A 64 12.95 -14.64 2.33
N TYR A 65 12.20 -15.33 3.17
CA TYR A 65 11.54 -14.73 4.35
C TYR A 65 12.55 -14.19 5.36
N GLU A 66 13.68 -14.87 5.55
CA GLU A 66 14.77 -14.40 6.43
C GLU A 66 15.39 -13.09 5.93
N ARG A 67 15.50 -12.93 4.62
CA ARG A 67 16.03 -11.72 3.97
C ARG A 67 15.03 -10.58 3.90
N GLN A 68 13.75 -10.88 4.02
CA GLN A 68 12.66 -9.92 3.80
C GLN A 68 12.49 -8.99 5.00
N LYS A 69 13.12 -7.83 4.93
CA LYS A 69 13.08 -6.80 5.98
C LYS A 69 12.77 -5.44 5.40
N PRO A 70 11.89 -4.66 6.04
CA PRO A 70 11.70 -3.27 5.66
C PRO A 70 13.00 -2.47 5.83
N THR A 71 13.19 -1.45 5.00
CA THR A 71 14.27 -0.50 5.21
C THR A 71 14.00 0.37 6.43
N GLU A 72 15.05 0.96 6.99
CA GLU A 72 14.93 1.89 8.14
C GLU A 72 14.02 3.07 7.79
N GLU A 73 14.11 3.59 6.57
CA GLU A 73 13.23 4.67 6.11
C GLU A 73 11.77 4.24 6.07
N THR A 74 11.47 3.06 5.52
CA THR A 74 10.11 2.51 5.51
C THR A 74 9.57 2.36 6.92
N LYS A 75 10.37 1.81 7.85
CA LYS A 75 9.97 1.67 9.25
C LYS A 75 9.65 3.02 9.89
N ARG A 76 10.49 4.02 9.64
CA ARG A 76 10.27 5.38 10.14
C ARG A 76 8.97 5.98 9.61
N MET A 77 8.69 5.81 8.32
CA MET A 77 7.49 6.33 7.69
C MET A 77 6.23 5.62 8.17
N ILE A 78 6.28 4.32 8.41
CA ILE A 78 5.15 3.58 8.99
C ILE A 78 4.89 3.99 10.43
N ARG A 79 5.92 4.28 11.22
CA ARG A 79 5.74 4.86 12.56
C ARG A 79 5.01 6.20 12.50
N LYS A 80 5.30 7.04 11.49
CA LYS A 80 4.53 8.27 11.24
C LYS A 80 3.06 7.97 10.96
N LEU A 81 2.77 6.95 10.16
CA LEU A 81 1.38 6.53 9.92
C LEU A 81 0.69 6.11 11.21
N MET A 82 1.39 5.41 12.09
CA MET A 82 0.86 4.98 13.40
C MET A 82 0.51 6.17 14.29
N ASP A 83 1.19 7.30 14.14
CA ASP A 83 0.89 8.53 14.86
C ASP A 83 -0.37 9.23 14.36
N ILE A 84 -0.69 9.12 13.07
CA ILE A 84 -1.81 9.86 12.44
C ILE A 84 -3.00 8.98 12.09
N GLY A 85 -2.88 7.67 12.18
CA GLY A 85 -3.94 6.73 11.86
C GLY A 85 -3.82 5.45 12.65
N GLU A 86 -4.81 4.59 12.49
CA GLU A 86 -4.82 3.24 13.04
C GLU A 86 -4.34 2.26 11.97
N VAL A 87 -3.11 1.78 12.10
CA VAL A 87 -2.45 0.96 11.09
C VAL A 87 -2.69 -0.52 11.33
N TYR A 88 -3.02 -1.23 10.26
CA TYR A 88 -3.16 -2.69 10.18
C TYR A 88 -2.24 -3.22 9.10
N PHE A 89 -1.61 -4.35 9.33
CA PHE A 89 -1.03 -5.14 8.24
C PHE A 89 -2.03 -6.20 7.83
N ILE A 90 -2.34 -6.23 6.54
CA ILE A 90 -3.18 -7.27 5.94
C ILE A 90 -2.41 -7.91 4.80
N THR A 91 -2.02 -9.16 4.99
CA THR A 91 -1.06 -9.82 4.13
C THR A 91 -1.48 -11.25 3.81
N ALA A 92 -1.48 -11.56 2.52
CA ALA A 92 -1.64 -12.91 2.04
C ALA A 92 -0.30 -13.65 2.13
N VAL A 93 -0.31 -14.79 2.78
CA VAL A 93 0.87 -15.65 2.89
C VAL A 93 0.43 -17.11 2.98
N ALA A 94 1.24 -18.02 2.43
CA ALA A 94 0.94 -19.43 2.51
C ALA A 94 0.82 -19.90 3.96
N PRO A 95 -0.11 -20.80 4.29
CA PRO A 95 -0.36 -21.22 5.69
C PRO A 95 0.89 -21.64 6.45
N GLY A 96 1.83 -22.32 5.80
CA GLY A 96 3.08 -22.72 6.44
C GLY A 96 4.02 -21.59 6.80
N PHE A 97 3.76 -20.36 6.31
CA PHE A 97 4.59 -19.17 6.56
C PHE A 97 3.86 -18.08 7.37
N MET A 98 2.65 -18.35 7.83
CA MET A 98 1.89 -17.36 8.60
C MET A 98 2.62 -16.95 9.89
N GLY A 99 3.18 -17.92 10.61
CA GLY A 99 3.97 -17.65 11.81
C GLY A 99 5.22 -16.83 11.53
N VAL A 100 5.92 -17.16 10.45
CA VAL A 100 7.11 -16.40 9.99
C VAL A 100 6.71 -14.96 9.66
N ARG A 101 5.62 -14.74 8.93
CA ARG A 101 5.14 -13.41 8.59
C ARG A 101 4.79 -12.58 9.83
N ALA A 102 4.07 -13.17 10.78
CA ALA A 102 3.76 -12.50 12.03
C ALA A 102 5.04 -12.10 12.78
N SER A 103 6.03 -12.98 12.81
CA SER A 103 7.34 -12.70 13.43
C SER A 103 8.10 -11.58 12.72
N GLN A 104 8.07 -11.55 11.37
CA GLN A 104 8.68 -10.46 10.60
C GLN A 104 8.08 -9.09 10.98
N ILE A 105 6.77 -9.03 11.11
CA ILE A 105 6.06 -7.79 11.47
C ILE A 105 6.47 -7.34 12.88
N MET A 106 6.44 -8.24 13.84
CA MET A 106 6.79 -7.92 15.23
C MET A 106 8.27 -7.62 15.42
N GLU A 107 9.17 -8.21 14.64
CA GLU A 107 10.59 -7.86 14.64
C GLU A 107 10.83 -6.45 14.10
N ALA A 108 10.15 -6.09 13.01
CA ALA A 108 10.26 -4.75 12.42
C ALA A 108 9.61 -3.66 13.29
N PHE A 109 8.50 -4.00 13.94
CA PHE A 109 7.70 -3.08 14.75
C PHE A 109 7.33 -3.74 16.09
N PRO A 110 8.25 -3.75 17.09
CA PRO A 110 8.04 -4.47 18.35
C PRO A 110 6.81 -4.01 19.15
N ASP A 111 6.42 -2.74 18.99
CA ASP A 111 5.28 -2.15 19.70
C ASP A 111 3.97 -2.21 18.89
N PHE A 112 3.99 -2.89 17.74
CA PHE A 112 2.80 -2.99 16.88
C PHE A 112 1.71 -3.81 17.57
N PRO A 113 0.44 -3.33 17.59
CA PRO A 113 -0.66 -4.08 18.18
C PRO A 113 -0.87 -5.41 17.45
N THR A 114 -0.79 -6.52 18.16
CA THR A 114 -0.90 -7.86 17.55
C THR A 114 -2.27 -8.11 16.93
N GLU A 115 -3.33 -7.53 17.48
CA GLU A 115 -4.69 -7.56 16.94
C GLU A 115 -4.82 -6.88 15.58
N ASN A 116 -3.86 -6.04 15.22
CA ASN A 116 -3.84 -5.33 13.93
C ASN A 116 -3.06 -6.10 12.84
N ILE A 117 -2.68 -7.34 13.11
CA ILE A 117 -2.06 -8.23 12.11
C ILE A 117 -3.14 -9.17 11.58
N ILE A 118 -3.42 -9.06 10.28
CA ILE A 118 -4.43 -9.88 9.60
C ILE A 118 -3.74 -10.71 8.52
N LEU A 119 -3.82 -12.02 8.64
CA LEU A 119 -3.20 -12.96 7.72
C LEU A 119 -4.27 -13.69 6.91
N GLY A 120 -4.20 -13.58 5.59
CA GLY A 120 -5.11 -14.28 4.69
C GLY A 120 -5.32 -13.57 3.37
N ASN A 121 -6.01 -14.25 2.45
CA ASN A 121 -6.29 -13.77 1.09
C ASN A 121 -7.57 -12.97 0.95
N ALA A 122 -8.52 -13.11 1.87
CA ALA A 122 -9.84 -12.50 1.76
C ALA A 122 -9.83 -11.02 2.14
N LYS A 123 -8.95 -10.25 1.52
CA LYS A 123 -8.76 -8.82 1.82
C LYS A 123 -10.00 -7.98 1.52
N ASN A 124 -10.81 -8.39 0.56
CA ASN A 124 -12.06 -7.73 0.19
C ASN A 124 -13.14 -7.80 1.27
N LEU A 125 -12.98 -8.68 2.26
CA LEU A 125 -13.94 -8.81 3.38
C LEU A 125 -13.61 -7.88 4.55
N VAL A 126 -12.49 -7.19 4.53
CA VAL A 126 -12.07 -6.30 5.61
C VAL A 126 -12.26 -4.85 5.21
N GLN A 127 -12.96 -4.09 6.05
CA GLN A 127 -13.26 -2.68 5.83
C GLN A 127 -12.16 -1.79 6.42
N PHE A 128 -11.45 -1.08 5.57
CA PHE A 128 -10.54 0.00 5.94
C PHE A 128 -11.03 1.34 5.36
N ASP A 129 -10.54 2.43 5.90
CA ASP A 129 -10.75 3.76 5.30
C ASP A 129 -9.80 3.96 4.11
N ILE A 130 -8.56 3.57 4.28
CA ILE A 130 -7.50 3.67 3.27
C ILE A 130 -6.77 2.33 3.20
N ILE A 131 -6.48 1.86 2.00
CA ILE A 131 -5.60 0.70 1.81
C ILE A 131 -4.44 1.04 0.88
N LEU A 132 -3.33 0.36 1.07
CA LEU A 132 -2.20 0.37 0.17
C LEU A 132 -1.84 -1.07 -0.21
N ASP A 133 -1.90 -1.38 -1.49
CA ASP A 133 -1.61 -2.71 -2.04
C ASP A 133 -1.00 -2.57 -3.43
N ASP A 134 -0.19 -3.52 -3.84
CA ASP A 134 0.43 -3.56 -5.17
C ASP A 134 -0.36 -4.41 -6.18
N ALA A 135 -1.30 -5.20 -5.70
CA ALA A 135 -2.15 -6.05 -6.52
C ALA A 135 -3.40 -5.30 -6.98
N ILE A 136 -3.56 -5.17 -8.30
CA ILE A 136 -4.70 -4.47 -8.91
C ILE A 136 -6.03 -5.03 -8.43
N HIS A 137 -6.17 -6.35 -8.35
CA HIS A 137 -7.42 -6.98 -7.90
C HIS A 137 -7.77 -6.63 -6.46
N ASN A 138 -6.80 -6.51 -5.56
CA ASN A 138 -7.03 -6.09 -4.19
C ASN A 138 -7.52 -4.64 -4.11
N VAL A 139 -6.97 -3.76 -4.93
CA VAL A 139 -7.35 -2.35 -4.99
C VAL A 139 -8.75 -2.19 -5.60
N LEU A 140 -9.09 -2.98 -6.61
CA LEU A 140 -10.40 -2.91 -7.28
C LEU A 140 -11.53 -3.54 -6.45
N GLU A 141 -11.26 -4.55 -5.65
CA GLU A 141 -12.26 -5.32 -4.92
C GLU A 141 -12.45 -4.88 -3.46
N THR A 142 -11.60 -4.00 -2.95
CA THR A 142 -11.70 -3.53 -1.57
C THR A 142 -12.90 -2.63 -1.33
N PRO A 143 -13.55 -2.72 -0.15
CA PRO A 143 -14.57 -1.75 0.26
C PRO A 143 -13.99 -0.44 0.82
N ALA A 144 -12.69 -0.25 0.82
CA ALA A 144 -12.06 0.96 1.36
C ALA A 144 -12.50 2.22 0.62
N THR A 145 -12.64 3.32 1.35
CA THR A 145 -13.00 4.62 0.78
C THR A 145 -11.91 5.13 -0.17
N TYR A 146 -10.65 4.95 0.21
CA TYR A 146 -9.49 5.35 -0.59
C TYR A 146 -8.60 4.13 -0.84
N PRO A 147 -8.87 3.36 -1.91
CA PRO A 147 -7.95 2.32 -2.35
C PRO A 147 -6.76 2.96 -3.08
N VAL A 148 -5.56 2.64 -2.64
CA VAL A 148 -4.32 3.21 -3.18
C VAL A 148 -3.43 2.10 -3.72
N LEU A 149 -2.97 2.25 -4.96
CA LEU A 149 -2.08 1.31 -5.62
C LEU A 149 -0.61 1.71 -5.38
N MET A 150 0.19 0.80 -4.84
CA MET A 150 1.64 0.91 -4.86
C MET A 150 2.15 0.57 -6.26
N ARG A 151 2.76 1.54 -6.95
CA ARG A 151 3.27 1.32 -8.31
C ARG A 151 4.45 0.37 -8.32
N LYS A 152 4.32 -0.64 -9.15
CA LYS A 152 5.32 -1.68 -9.40
C LYS A 152 5.32 -2.01 -10.90
N PRO A 153 6.37 -2.66 -11.43
CA PRO A 153 6.38 -3.03 -12.86
C PRO A 153 5.17 -3.85 -13.30
N TRP A 154 4.67 -4.74 -12.44
CA TRP A 154 3.54 -5.63 -12.78
C TRP A 154 2.16 -4.95 -12.80
N ASN A 155 2.07 -3.70 -12.38
CA ASN A 155 0.84 -2.93 -12.43
C ASN A 155 0.98 -1.60 -13.18
N SER A 156 2.10 -1.40 -13.87
CA SER A 156 2.45 -0.12 -14.51
C SER A 156 1.47 0.31 -15.59
N LYS A 157 0.75 -0.63 -16.21
CA LYS A 157 -0.22 -0.34 -17.27
C LYS A 157 -1.58 0.08 -16.74
N MET A 158 -1.85 -0.12 -15.44
CA MET A 158 -3.13 0.26 -14.84
C MET A 158 -3.21 1.77 -14.67
N THR A 159 -4.28 2.37 -15.17
CA THR A 159 -4.56 3.81 -15.09
C THR A 159 -5.85 4.06 -14.33
N GLY A 160 -6.08 5.31 -13.93
CA GLY A 160 -7.33 5.73 -13.29
C GLY A 160 -7.45 5.38 -11.81
N LEU A 161 -6.41 4.85 -11.19
CA LEU A 161 -6.36 4.56 -9.76
C LEU A 161 -5.45 5.57 -9.04
N LEU A 162 -5.86 5.94 -7.83
CA LEU A 162 -4.99 6.67 -6.92
C LEU A 162 -3.76 5.80 -6.64
N SER A 163 -2.57 6.34 -6.81
CA SER A 163 -1.35 5.55 -6.70
C SER A 163 -0.19 6.33 -6.11
N VAL A 164 0.75 5.61 -5.55
CA VAL A 164 2.00 6.13 -5.00
C VAL A 164 3.17 5.24 -5.43
N ASN A 165 4.38 5.78 -5.40
CA ASN A 165 5.59 5.04 -5.79
C ASN A 165 6.33 4.44 -4.60
N ASN A 166 6.08 4.93 -3.39
CA ASN A 166 6.76 4.49 -2.16
C ASN A 166 5.95 4.86 -0.92
N ILE A 167 6.39 4.37 0.23
CA ILE A 167 5.71 4.63 1.52
C ILE A 167 5.76 6.11 1.89
N THR A 168 6.82 6.83 1.56
CA THR A 168 6.92 8.26 1.85
C THR A 168 5.82 9.06 1.14
N GLU A 169 5.59 8.78 -0.14
CA GLU A 169 4.47 9.37 -0.88
C GLU A 169 3.11 8.98 -0.29
N PHE A 170 2.99 7.75 0.18
CA PHE A 170 1.75 7.28 0.82
C PHE A 170 1.45 8.03 2.11
N VAL A 171 2.44 8.23 2.96
CA VAL A 171 2.28 9.03 4.20
C VAL A 171 1.80 10.44 3.87
N TYR A 172 2.43 11.08 2.88
CA TYR A 172 2.01 12.40 2.41
C TYR A 172 0.55 12.41 1.92
N LEU A 173 0.16 11.40 1.15
CA LEU A 173 -1.22 11.25 0.68
C LEU A 173 -2.20 11.11 1.84
N VAL A 174 -1.88 10.27 2.83
CA VAL A 174 -2.74 10.10 4.02
C VAL A 174 -2.88 11.40 4.79
N GLU A 175 -1.80 12.14 4.97
CA GLU A 175 -1.86 13.47 5.60
C GLU A 175 -2.80 14.42 4.85
N GLN A 176 -2.74 14.41 3.51
CA GLN A 176 -3.64 15.22 2.69
C GLN A 176 -5.10 14.79 2.82
N ILE A 177 -5.37 13.49 2.86
CA ILE A 177 -6.73 12.96 3.07
C ILE A 177 -7.28 13.41 4.42
N ILE A 178 -6.49 13.32 5.47
CA ILE A 178 -6.86 13.77 6.82
C ILE A 178 -7.13 15.26 6.82
N ASN A 179 -6.25 16.07 6.23
CA ASN A 179 -6.39 17.51 6.17
C ASN A 179 -7.63 17.93 5.39
N ALA A 180 -7.92 17.27 4.27
CA ALA A 180 -9.14 17.52 3.50
C ALA A 180 -10.39 17.18 4.31
N SER A 181 -10.38 16.11 5.09
CA SER A 181 -11.48 15.71 5.96
C SER A 181 -11.70 16.70 7.10
N LEU A 182 -10.62 17.18 7.72
CA LEU A 182 -10.68 18.20 8.76
C LEU A 182 -11.25 19.51 8.21
N TYR A 183 -10.81 19.92 7.04
CA TYR A 183 -11.30 21.10 6.36
C TYR A 183 -12.80 20.98 6.04
N ARG A 184 -13.21 19.85 5.50
CA ARG A 184 -14.62 19.54 5.20
C ARG A 184 -15.49 19.58 6.45
N ASN A 185 -15.08 18.94 7.55
CA ASN A 185 -15.80 18.94 8.81
C ASN A 185 -15.93 20.33 9.42
N LYS A 186 -14.89 21.16 9.31
CA LYS A 186 -14.92 22.54 9.75
C LYS A 186 -15.92 23.37 8.95
N ASN A 187 -16.10 23.11 7.66
CA ASN A 187 -16.99 23.83 6.76
C ASN A 187 -18.43 23.30 6.76
N ILE A 188 -18.70 22.08 7.26
CA ILE A 188 -20.07 21.58 7.49
C ILE A 188 -20.81 22.44 8.51
N LYS A 189 -20.11 23.06 9.47
CA LYS A 189 -20.69 24.00 10.42
C LYS A 189 -21.07 25.35 9.77
N ASN A 190 -20.59 25.62 8.55
CA ASN A 190 -20.83 26.83 7.75
C ASN A 190 -21.09 26.43 6.30
N PRO A 191 -22.33 26.01 5.95
CA PRO A 191 -22.57 25.33 4.66
C PRO A 191 -22.44 26.23 3.42
N SER A 192 -22.10 27.49 3.55
CA SER A 192 -22.04 28.41 2.42
C SER A 192 -20.74 28.42 1.64
N VAL A 193 -19.65 27.80 2.11
CA VAL A 193 -18.36 27.79 1.38
C VAL A 193 -17.60 26.50 1.61
N VAL A 194 -17.61 25.62 0.61
CA VAL A 194 -16.65 24.51 0.52
C VAL A 194 -15.67 24.85 -0.59
N ALA A 195 -14.54 25.42 -0.24
CA ALA A 195 -13.44 25.68 -1.16
C ALA A 195 -12.13 25.25 -0.51
N LEU A 196 -11.33 24.47 -1.24
CA LEU A 196 -9.97 24.19 -0.82
C LEU A 196 -9.10 25.39 -1.12
N VAL A 197 -8.52 25.98 -0.07
CA VAL A 197 -7.70 27.18 -0.18
C VAL A 197 -6.24 26.78 -0.07
N GLY A 198 -5.47 27.09 -1.08
CA GLY A 198 -4.02 26.90 -1.09
C GLY A 198 -3.37 27.63 -2.25
N PRO A 199 -2.06 27.94 -2.18
CA PRO A 199 -1.37 28.58 -3.29
C PRO A 199 -1.42 27.69 -4.53
N SER A 200 -1.70 28.30 -5.67
CA SER A 200 -1.64 27.64 -6.99
C SER A 200 -0.25 27.03 -7.22
N GLY A 201 -0.19 25.78 -7.66
CA GLY A 201 1.06 25.08 -7.92
C GLY A 201 1.65 24.34 -6.73
N SER A 202 1.02 24.36 -5.54
CA SER A 202 1.39 23.48 -4.44
C SER A 202 0.90 22.06 -4.69
N GLY A 203 1.56 21.03 -4.13
CA GLY A 203 1.13 19.63 -4.21
C GLY A 203 -0.30 19.39 -3.70
N LYS A 204 -0.88 20.33 -3.00
CA LYS A 204 -2.28 20.35 -2.57
C LYS A 204 -3.26 20.37 -3.73
N THR A 205 -2.92 21.02 -4.85
CA THR A 205 -3.85 21.22 -5.96
C THR A 205 -4.16 19.89 -6.66
N ALA A 206 -3.16 19.07 -6.95
CA ALA A 206 -3.36 17.79 -7.63
C ALA A 206 -4.21 16.83 -6.77
N LEU A 207 -3.96 16.77 -5.47
CA LEU A 207 -4.74 15.93 -4.56
C LEU A 207 -6.14 16.50 -4.34
N SER A 208 -6.27 17.83 -4.24
CA SER A 208 -7.55 18.49 -4.12
C SER A 208 -8.45 18.22 -5.33
N ASP A 209 -7.89 18.27 -6.54
CA ASP A 209 -8.62 17.98 -7.77
C ASP A 209 -9.09 16.52 -7.79
N SER A 210 -8.24 15.58 -7.36
CA SER A 210 -8.60 14.16 -7.25
C SER A 210 -9.71 13.94 -6.22
N LEU A 211 -9.63 14.57 -5.06
CA LEU A 211 -10.65 14.46 -4.02
C LEU A 211 -11.97 15.12 -4.45
N CYS A 212 -11.93 16.27 -5.10
CA CYS A 212 -13.11 16.93 -5.66
C CYS A 212 -13.76 16.11 -6.75
N ALA A 213 -12.99 15.46 -7.62
CA ALA A 213 -13.50 14.57 -8.64
C ALA A 213 -14.19 13.34 -8.03
N MET A 214 -13.61 12.77 -6.95
CA MET A 214 -14.22 11.66 -6.20
C MET A 214 -15.54 12.09 -5.54
N GLU A 215 -15.60 13.27 -4.93
CA GLU A 215 -16.82 13.79 -4.34
C GLU A 215 -17.92 14.06 -5.37
N GLN A 216 -17.57 14.55 -6.55
CA GLN A 216 -18.52 14.73 -7.64
C GLN A 216 -19.06 13.40 -8.18
N PHE A 217 -18.29 12.34 -8.07
CA PHE A 217 -18.71 10.99 -8.44
C PHE A 217 -19.70 10.39 -7.43
N GLU A 218 -19.47 10.63 -6.13
CA GLU A 218 -20.34 10.16 -5.05
C GLU A 218 -21.62 10.99 -4.89
N ASN A 219 -21.55 12.29 -5.18
CA ASN A 219 -22.66 13.25 -5.05
C ASN A 219 -22.81 14.09 -6.33
N PRO A 220 -23.22 13.49 -7.45
CA PRO A 220 -23.47 14.27 -8.66
C PRO A 220 -24.59 15.27 -8.39
N LYS A 221 -24.29 16.53 -8.64
CA LYS A 221 -25.33 17.56 -8.66
C LYS A 221 -26.17 17.48 -9.90
#